data_8661e4f87957e40189d26b15b9e3f832
#
_entry.id   8661e4f87957e40189d26b15b9e3f832
#
_cell.length_a   1.000
_cell.length_b   1.000
_cell.length_c   1.000
_cell.angle_alpha   90.00
_cell.angle_beta   90.00
_cell.angle_gamma   90.00
#
_symmetry.space_group_name_H-M   'P 1'
#
loop_
_entity.id
_entity.type
_entity.pdbx_description
1 polymer ?
#
loop_
_entity_poly.entity_id
_entity_poly.type
_entity_poly.pdbx_seq_one_letter_code
_entity_poly.pdbx_strand_id
1 'polypeptide(L)'
;MNSRSDRFSQKITGTPPSGIRKFFELIQGRDDIISLGVGEPDFSTPWIMREEAYYHLEQGHTSYTSNWGLPELRQEIARYLERYQLHYDPTAEVLITIGVSEAIDAVLRAVLNPGDEIIICEPCYVSYQPLAALCDTTLVHLDTSVNGFYPTAAQIEAAITPKTKALMLCSPSNPTGRMIPAAELEKIAEVVKRHQIWVLSDEVYCELVYDENKHCSIGSFPGSYNPNFSS
;
A
#
# COMPACT_ATOMS: atom_id res chain seq x y z
N MET A 1 -8.28 -40.55 -6.61
CA MET A 1 -7.06 -39.94 -6.11
C MET A 1 -7.41 -38.48 -5.77
N ASN A 2 -7.59 -38.15 -4.49
CA ASN A 2 -7.82 -36.74 -4.10
C ASN A 2 -6.56 -35.99 -4.42
N SER A 3 -6.67 -34.95 -5.24
CA SER A 3 -5.53 -34.11 -5.59
C SER A 3 -5.08 -33.37 -4.33
N ARG A 4 -3.77 -33.07 -4.18
CA ARG A 4 -3.27 -32.30 -3.03
C ARG A 4 -3.95 -30.93 -2.92
N SER A 5 -4.51 -30.43 -4.01
CA SER A 5 -5.28 -29.17 -4.08
C SER A 5 -6.51 -29.18 -3.16
N ASP A 6 -7.15 -30.34 -2.95
CA ASP A 6 -8.37 -30.43 -2.12
C ASP A 6 -8.10 -30.22 -0.62
N ARG A 7 -6.83 -30.10 -0.23
CA ARG A 7 -6.40 -29.82 1.16
C ARG A 7 -6.17 -28.33 1.45
N PHE A 8 -6.12 -27.52 0.43
CA PHE A 8 -5.97 -26.06 0.57
C PHE A 8 -7.32 -25.37 0.73
N SER A 9 -7.31 -24.22 1.36
CA SER A 9 -8.49 -23.38 1.47
C SER A 9 -8.99 -23.00 0.07
N GLN A 10 -10.32 -22.89 -0.09
CA GLN A 10 -10.93 -22.48 -1.34
C GLN A 10 -10.48 -21.06 -1.76
N LYS A 11 -10.17 -20.20 -0.79
CA LYS A 11 -9.64 -18.85 -1.04
C LYS A 11 -8.29 -18.90 -1.78
N ILE A 12 -7.39 -19.79 -1.31
CA ILE A 12 -6.07 -19.94 -1.93
C ILE A 12 -6.18 -20.60 -3.30
N THR A 13 -7.02 -21.62 -3.45
CA THR A 13 -7.19 -22.32 -4.73
C THR A 13 -7.92 -21.46 -5.77
N GLY A 14 -8.76 -20.53 -5.32
CA GLY A 14 -9.45 -19.56 -6.16
C GLY A 14 -8.62 -18.31 -6.54
N THR A 15 -7.46 -18.12 -5.90
CA THR A 15 -6.59 -16.97 -6.19
C THR A 15 -5.61 -17.36 -7.31
N PRO A 16 -5.64 -16.69 -8.48
CA PRO A 16 -4.72 -17.00 -9.55
C PRO A 16 -3.28 -16.67 -9.15
N PRO A 17 -2.29 -17.47 -9.54
CA PRO A 17 -0.88 -17.15 -9.28
C PRO A 17 -0.46 -15.90 -10.04
N SER A 18 0.43 -15.11 -9.43
CA SER A 18 0.98 -13.89 -10.05
C SER A 18 1.63 -14.20 -11.40
N GLY A 19 1.18 -13.54 -12.46
CA GLY A 19 1.76 -13.64 -13.79
C GLY A 19 3.22 -13.17 -13.86
N ILE A 20 3.61 -12.24 -13.00
CA ILE A 20 4.97 -11.68 -12.94
C ILE A 20 6.00 -12.77 -12.60
N ARG A 21 5.68 -13.70 -11.69
CA ARG A 21 6.60 -14.81 -11.33
C ARG A 21 6.97 -15.68 -12.52
N LYS A 22 6.02 -15.95 -13.42
CA LYS A 22 6.30 -16.76 -14.62
C LYS A 22 7.32 -16.08 -15.54
N PHE A 23 7.31 -14.75 -15.63
CA PHE A 23 8.32 -14.01 -16.38
C PHE A 23 9.70 -14.11 -15.74
N PHE A 24 9.79 -14.00 -14.42
CA PHE A 24 11.07 -14.17 -13.71
C PHE A 24 11.70 -15.53 -13.94
N GLU A 25 10.90 -16.60 -13.86
CA GLU A 25 11.39 -17.96 -14.10
C GLU A 25 11.92 -18.14 -15.55
N LEU A 26 11.33 -17.43 -16.53
CA LEU A 26 11.75 -17.50 -17.93
C LEU A 26 13.09 -16.77 -18.22
N ILE A 27 13.42 -15.73 -17.44
CA ILE A 27 14.62 -14.91 -17.67
C ILE A 27 15.74 -15.23 -16.69
N GLN A 28 15.47 -15.98 -15.64
CA GLN A 28 16.45 -16.35 -14.63
C GLN A 28 17.61 -17.15 -15.25
N GLY A 29 18.84 -16.65 -15.10
CA GLY A 29 20.05 -17.26 -15.67
C GLY A 29 20.27 -17.00 -17.18
N ARG A 30 19.59 -16.01 -17.74
CA ARG A 30 19.72 -15.58 -19.13
C ARG A 30 20.42 -14.23 -19.20
N ASP A 31 21.75 -14.23 -19.45
CA ASP A 31 22.57 -13.00 -19.58
C ASP A 31 22.39 -12.29 -20.92
N ASP A 32 21.73 -12.94 -21.88
CA ASP A 32 21.45 -12.42 -23.23
C ASP A 32 20.13 -11.61 -23.29
N ILE A 33 19.41 -11.46 -22.17
CA ILE A 33 18.15 -10.74 -22.12
C ILE A 33 18.29 -9.49 -21.24
N ILE A 34 17.93 -8.34 -21.80
CA ILE A 34 17.76 -7.10 -21.04
C ILE A 34 16.35 -7.14 -20.43
N SER A 35 16.26 -7.30 -19.10
CA SER A 35 14.97 -7.33 -18.41
C SER A 35 14.47 -5.90 -18.16
N LEU A 36 13.25 -5.62 -18.60
CA LEU A 36 12.48 -4.42 -18.24
C LEU A 36 11.27 -4.81 -17.36
N GLY A 37 11.31 -5.98 -16.72
CA GLY A 37 10.15 -6.58 -16.09
C GLY A 37 9.84 -6.04 -14.71
N VAL A 38 10.84 -5.97 -13.80
CA VAL A 38 10.66 -5.42 -12.46
C VAL A 38 11.42 -4.11 -12.34
N GLY A 39 10.70 -3.08 -11.95
CA GLY A 39 11.31 -1.80 -11.62
C GLY A 39 11.93 -1.85 -10.23
N GLU A 40 13.25 -1.72 -10.15
CA GLU A 40 13.99 -1.52 -8.92
C GLU A 40 15.01 -0.41 -9.13
N PRO A 41 15.39 0.33 -8.06
CA PRO A 41 16.40 1.37 -8.17
C PRO A 41 17.74 0.79 -8.67
N ASP A 42 18.33 1.43 -9.68
CA ASP A 42 19.65 1.07 -10.23
C ASP A 42 20.82 1.58 -9.36
N PHE A 43 20.59 1.68 -8.08
CA PHE A 43 21.57 2.13 -7.11
C PHE A 43 21.70 1.12 -5.96
N SER A 44 22.94 0.80 -5.61
CA SER A 44 23.18 0.06 -4.38
C SER A 44 22.77 0.89 -3.16
N THR A 45 22.33 0.21 -2.10
CA THR A 45 22.08 0.85 -0.80
C THR A 45 23.27 1.72 -0.40
N PRO A 46 23.07 2.98 0.02
CA PRO A 46 24.13 3.89 0.40
C PRO A 46 25.11 3.25 1.39
N TRP A 47 26.39 3.54 1.21
CA TRP A 47 27.48 2.92 1.98
C TRP A 47 27.26 3.05 3.48
N ILE A 48 26.90 4.24 3.96
CA ILE A 48 26.68 4.52 5.37
C ILE A 48 25.61 3.60 6.00
N MET A 49 24.52 3.33 5.28
CA MET A 49 23.47 2.45 5.77
C MET A 49 23.94 1.00 5.87
N ARG A 50 24.79 0.56 4.93
CA ARG A 50 25.36 -0.79 4.95
C ARG A 50 26.35 -0.95 6.09
N GLU A 51 27.18 0.07 6.35
CA GLU A 51 28.16 0.08 7.43
C GLU A 51 27.46 0.02 8.79
N GLU A 52 26.44 0.83 9.01
CA GLU A 52 25.63 0.80 10.23
C GLU A 52 24.99 -0.58 10.46
N ALA A 53 24.48 -1.21 9.42
CA ALA A 53 23.93 -2.55 9.53
C ALA A 53 24.99 -3.57 9.98
N TYR A 54 26.20 -3.53 9.42
CA TYR A 54 27.32 -4.38 9.84
C TYR A 54 27.73 -4.10 11.27
N TYR A 55 27.85 -2.84 11.65
CA TYR A 55 28.20 -2.43 13.00
C TYR A 55 27.21 -3.01 14.02
N HIS A 56 25.91 -2.86 13.81
CA HIS A 56 24.91 -3.39 14.73
C HIS A 56 24.89 -4.92 14.78
N LEU A 57 25.17 -5.61 13.69
CA LEU A 57 25.36 -7.07 13.70
C LEU A 57 26.59 -7.49 14.52
N GLU A 58 27.71 -6.80 14.38
CA GLU A 58 28.92 -7.06 15.16
C GLU A 58 28.72 -6.81 16.66
N GLN A 59 27.88 -5.82 17.02
CA GLN A 59 27.51 -5.55 18.40
C GLN A 59 26.52 -6.58 18.97
N GLY A 60 26.05 -7.53 18.18
CA GLY A 60 25.13 -8.57 18.62
C GLY A 60 23.68 -8.08 18.79
N HIS A 61 23.29 -7.01 18.14
CA HIS A 61 21.90 -6.51 18.13
C HIS A 61 21.02 -7.41 17.26
N THR A 62 20.83 -8.67 17.67
CA THR A 62 20.12 -9.72 16.93
C THR A 62 18.95 -10.33 17.69
N SER A 63 18.56 -9.73 18.81
CA SER A 63 17.43 -10.18 19.64
C SER A 63 16.08 -9.67 19.11
N TYR A 64 15.01 -10.23 19.67
CA TYR A 64 13.64 -9.75 19.40
C TYR A 64 13.49 -8.27 19.76
N THR A 65 12.73 -7.58 18.94
CA THR A 65 12.26 -6.21 19.22
C THR A 65 10.82 -6.22 19.71
N SER A 66 10.25 -5.04 19.96
CA SER A 66 8.80 -4.90 20.15
C SER A 66 8.04 -5.39 18.90
N ASN A 67 6.86 -5.97 19.07
CA ASN A 67 5.97 -6.31 17.95
C ASN A 67 5.56 -5.09 17.11
N TRP A 68 5.66 -3.89 17.67
CA TRP A 68 5.42 -2.63 16.96
C TRP A 68 6.63 -2.15 16.15
N GLY A 69 7.78 -2.80 16.31
CA GLY A 69 9.07 -2.36 15.78
C GLY A 69 9.89 -1.55 16.78
N LEU A 70 11.13 -1.23 16.42
CA LEU A 70 12.05 -0.44 17.24
C LEU A 70 11.45 0.94 17.53
N PRO A 71 11.40 1.38 18.82
CA PRO A 71 10.87 2.70 19.17
C PRO A 71 11.57 3.86 18.45
N GLU A 72 12.88 3.77 18.30
CA GLU A 72 13.70 4.78 17.61
C GLU A 72 13.31 4.88 16.13
N LEU A 73 13.11 3.76 15.46
CA LEU A 73 12.67 3.75 14.06
C LEU A 73 11.26 4.36 13.91
N ARG A 74 10.35 4.04 14.82
CA ARG A 74 9.00 4.62 14.80
C ARG A 74 9.02 6.13 15.00
N GLN A 75 9.90 6.64 15.88
CA GLN A 75 10.10 8.07 16.10
C GLN A 75 10.63 8.76 14.83
N GLU A 76 11.63 8.16 14.16
CA GLU A 76 12.17 8.72 12.93
C GLU A 76 11.14 8.70 11.78
N ILE A 77 10.30 7.65 11.69
CA ILE A 77 9.20 7.60 10.72
C ILE A 77 8.19 8.72 11.01
N ALA A 78 7.77 8.90 12.25
CA ALA A 78 6.84 9.96 12.62
C ALA A 78 7.41 11.34 12.25
N ARG A 79 8.70 11.59 12.55
CA ARG A 79 9.40 12.82 12.16
C ARG A 79 9.50 12.99 10.64
N TYR A 80 9.77 11.91 9.91
CA TYR A 80 9.80 11.94 8.45
C TYR A 80 8.45 12.36 7.86
N LEU A 81 7.34 11.84 8.41
CA LEU A 81 6.00 12.10 7.94
C LEU A 81 5.52 13.56 8.18
N GLU A 82 6.13 14.28 9.14
CA GLU A 82 5.87 15.71 9.36
C GLU A 82 6.14 16.54 8.09
N ARG A 83 7.05 16.10 7.22
CA ARG A 83 7.34 16.73 5.92
C ARG A 83 6.10 16.80 5.01
N TYR A 84 5.18 15.87 5.20
CA TYR A 84 3.92 15.76 4.48
C TYR A 84 2.72 16.25 5.30
N GLN A 85 2.98 16.99 6.39
CA GLN A 85 1.96 17.49 7.32
C GLN A 85 1.17 16.40 8.02
N LEU A 86 1.79 15.23 8.21
CA LEU A 86 1.24 14.10 8.93
C LEU A 86 1.88 14.03 10.31
N HIS A 87 1.05 14.02 11.35
CA HIS A 87 1.49 14.02 12.75
C HIS A 87 0.93 12.80 13.44
N TYR A 88 1.77 11.79 13.66
CA TYR A 88 1.40 10.53 14.29
C TYR A 88 2.15 10.35 15.62
N ASP A 89 1.46 9.77 16.60
CA ASP A 89 2.11 9.33 17.84
C ASP A 89 2.97 8.08 17.53
N PRO A 90 4.31 8.16 17.63
CA PRO A 90 5.16 7.01 17.36
C PRO A 90 4.96 5.85 18.32
N THR A 91 4.29 6.07 19.47
CA THR A 91 4.05 5.02 20.47
C THR A 91 2.78 4.22 20.19
N ALA A 92 1.80 4.81 19.51
CA ALA A 92 0.47 4.22 19.33
C ALA A 92 0.00 4.11 17.86
N GLU A 93 0.59 4.91 16.93
CA GLU A 93 0.06 5.07 15.56
C GLU A 93 1.05 4.66 14.48
N VAL A 94 2.21 4.12 14.85
CA VAL A 94 3.23 3.63 13.91
C VAL A 94 3.52 2.16 14.17
N LEU A 95 3.31 1.33 13.16
CA LEU A 95 3.61 -0.10 13.15
C LEU A 95 4.63 -0.41 12.05
N ILE A 96 5.70 -1.11 12.40
CA ILE A 96 6.71 -1.58 11.44
C ILE A 96 6.30 -2.95 10.92
N THR A 97 6.30 -3.11 9.60
CA THR A 97 5.92 -4.35 8.91
C THR A 97 7.03 -4.81 7.96
N ILE A 98 6.98 -6.07 7.56
CA ILE A 98 7.86 -6.64 6.53
C ILE A 98 7.30 -6.24 5.15
N GLY A 99 7.55 -4.98 4.80
CA GLY A 99 7.09 -4.37 3.55
C GLY A 99 5.60 -3.98 3.55
N VAL A 100 5.23 -3.22 2.53
CA VAL A 100 3.86 -2.69 2.33
C VAL A 100 2.82 -3.80 2.20
N SER A 101 3.19 -4.96 1.63
CA SER A 101 2.22 -6.07 1.46
C SER A 101 1.73 -6.63 2.79
N GLU A 102 2.59 -6.73 3.81
CA GLU A 102 2.17 -7.12 5.17
C GLU A 102 1.29 -6.04 5.79
N ALA A 103 1.65 -4.76 5.63
CA ALA A 103 0.86 -3.66 6.13
C ALA A 103 -0.57 -3.69 5.57
N ILE A 104 -0.70 -3.88 4.26
CA ILE A 104 -1.99 -3.97 3.58
C ILE A 104 -2.79 -5.17 4.11
N ASP A 105 -2.19 -6.37 4.18
CA ASP A 105 -2.87 -7.57 4.68
C ASP A 105 -3.36 -7.37 6.12
N ALA A 106 -2.52 -6.82 6.99
CA ALA A 106 -2.87 -6.55 8.38
C ALA A 106 -4.03 -5.56 8.51
N VAL A 107 -3.99 -4.43 7.77
CA VAL A 107 -5.05 -3.42 7.81
C VAL A 107 -6.35 -3.97 7.24
N LEU A 108 -6.33 -4.66 6.09
CA LEU A 108 -7.53 -5.23 5.50
C LEU A 108 -8.22 -6.22 6.44
N ARG A 109 -7.45 -7.09 7.12
CA ARG A 109 -7.99 -8.01 8.13
C ARG A 109 -8.54 -7.30 9.37
N ALA A 110 -7.98 -6.13 9.72
CA ALA A 110 -8.45 -5.37 10.86
C ALA A 110 -9.74 -4.59 10.59
N VAL A 111 -9.96 -4.12 9.35
CA VAL A 111 -11.05 -3.19 9.04
C VAL A 111 -12.19 -3.81 8.24
N LEU A 112 -11.98 -4.94 7.54
CA LEU A 112 -12.97 -5.54 6.64
C LEU A 112 -13.60 -6.80 7.24
N ASN A 113 -14.90 -6.95 7.05
CA ASN A 113 -15.65 -8.17 7.33
C ASN A 113 -16.06 -8.86 6.02
N PRO A 114 -16.37 -10.17 6.06
CA PRO A 114 -16.95 -10.85 4.92
C PRO A 114 -18.20 -10.15 4.39
N GLY A 115 -18.20 -9.84 3.09
CA GLY A 115 -19.30 -9.15 2.40
C GLY A 115 -19.20 -7.64 2.37
N ASP A 116 -18.23 -7.02 3.07
CA ASP A 116 -17.89 -5.62 2.88
C ASP A 116 -17.36 -5.39 1.45
N GLU A 117 -17.46 -4.16 0.96
CA GLU A 117 -16.93 -3.73 -0.32
C GLU A 117 -15.70 -2.85 -0.13
N ILE A 118 -14.69 -3.08 -0.99
CA ILE A 118 -13.51 -2.23 -1.11
C ILE A 118 -13.39 -1.72 -2.55
N ILE A 119 -13.26 -0.40 -2.72
CA ILE A 119 -13.00 0.22 -4.02
C ILE A 119 -11.51 0.15 -4.31
N ILE A 120 -11.16 -0.41 -5.48
CA ILE A 120 -9.79 -0.51 -5.98
C ILE A 120 -9.69 0.23 -7.31
N CYS A 121 -8.79 1.22 -7.36
CA CYS A 121 -8.54 2.02 -8.55
C CYS A 121 -7.62 1.27 -9.52
N GLU A 122 -8.06 1.04 -10.75
CA GLU A 122 -7.33 0.28 -11.77
C GLU A 122 -6.77 1.18 -12.88
N PRO A 123 -5.59 0.82 -13.44
CA PRO A 123 -4.71 -0.30 -13.09
C PRO A 123 -4.03 -0.09 -11.74
N CYS A 124 -3.73 -1.18 -11.03
CA CYS A 124 -3.18 -1.15 -9.66
C CYS A 124 -2.08 -2.19 -9.45
N TYR A 125 -1.42 -2.11 -8.30
CA TYR A 125 -0.48 -3.12 -7.86
C TYR A 125 -1.16 -4.48 -7.70
N VAL A 126 -0.52 -5.52 -8.25
CA VAL A 126 -1.09 -6.87 -8.40
C VAL A 126 -1.51 -7.54 -7.09
N SER A 127 -1.00 -7.11 -5.93
CA SER A 127 -1.32 -7.72 -4.65
C SER A 127 -2.59 -7.17 -3.99
N TYR A 128 -3.11 -6.00 -4.39
CA TYR A 128 -4.29 -5.43 -3.74
C TYR A 128 -5.51 -6.34 -3.84
N GLN A 129 -5.81 -6.81 -5.04
CA GLN A 129 -6.98 -7.67 -5.29
C GLN A 129 -6.91 -9.01 -4.54
N PRO A 130 -5.80 -9.78 -4.61
CA PRO A 130 -5.69 -11.03 -3.85
C PRO A 130 -5.80 -10.85 -2.34
N LEU A 131 -5.16 -9.80 -1.78
CA LEU A 131 -5.22 -9.54 -0.34
C LEU A 131 -6.64 -9.20 0.11
N ALA A 132 -7.36 -8.35 -0.63
CA ALA A 132 -8.75 -8.05 -0.34
C ALA A 132 -9.66 -9.29 -0.50
N ALA A 133 -9.46 -10.09 -1.53
CA ALA A 133 -10.21 -11.34 -1.74
C ALA A 133 -10.02 -12.35 -0.59
N LEU A 134 -8.83 -12.39 0.03
CA LEU A 134 -8.56 -13.24 1.21
C LEU A 134 -9.38 -12.82 2.44
N CYS A 135 -9.91 -11.60 2.47
CA CYS A 135 -10.80 -11.11 3.52
C CYS A 135 -12.31 -11.38 3.24
N ASP A 136 -12.65 -12.15 2.19
CA ASP A 136 -14.04 -12.40 1.74
C ASP A 136 -14.81 -11.13 1.37
N THR A 137 -14.12 -10.14 0.85
CA THR A 137 -14.71 -8.86 0.46
C THR A 137 -15.12 -8.86 -1.02
N THR A 138 -16.03 -7.96 -1.36
CA THR A 138 -16.40 -7.67 -2.74
C THR A 138 -15.51 -6.57 -3.28
N LEU A 139 -14.83 -6.84 -4.40
CA LEU A 139 -13.99 -5.86 -5.08
C LEU A 139 -14.86 -4.97 -5.99
N VAL A 140 -14.81 -3.67 -5.77
CA VAL A 140 -15.42 -2.67 -6.64
C VAL A 140 -14.32 -2.05 -7.49
N HIS A 141 -14.25 -2.42 -8.76
CA HIS A 141 -13.22 -1.98 -9.69
C HIS A 141 -13.57 -0.62 -10.27
N LEU A 142 -12.66 0.33 -10.14
CA LEU A 142 -12.82 1.70 -10.63
C LEU A 142 -11.78 1.95 -11.73
N ASP A 143 -12.22 2.01 -12.99
CA ASP A 143 -11.36 2.29 -14.15
C ASP A 143 -10.94 3.75 -14.16
N THR A 144 -9.64 4.00 -13.99
CA THR A 144 -9.04 5.33 -14.03
C THR A 144 -8.47 5.72 -15.38
N SER A 145 -8.46 4.82 -16.36
CA SER A 145 -7.88 5.07 -17.70
C SER A 145 -8.54 6.23 -18.41
N VAL A 146 -9.84 6.42 -18.19
CA VAL A 146 -10.65 7.49 -18.79
C VAL A 146 -10.30 8.89 -18.25
N ASN A 147 -9.59 8.99 -17.13
CA ASN A 147 -9.20 10.25 -16.47
C ASN A 147 -7.68 10.45 -16.41
N GLY A 148 -6.92 9.81 -17.29
CA GLY A 148 -5.47 9.92 -17.30
C GLY A 148 -4.79 9.16 -16.15
N PHE A 149 -5.39 8.05 -15.73
CA PHE A 149 -4.87 7.09 -14.76
C PHE A 149 -4.79 7.60 -13.31
N TYR A 150 -5.74 8.43 -12.89
CA TYR A 150 -6.00 8.71 -11.48
C TYR A 150 -7.51 8.76 -11.22
N PRO A 151 -7.96 8.37 -10.01
CA PRO A 151 -9.39 8.41 -9.67
C PRO A 151 -9.85 9.84 -9.45
N THR A 152 -11.12 10.11 -9.78
CA THR A 152 -11.77 11.37 -9.43
C THR A 152 -12.75 11.18 -8.26
N ALA A 153 -12.99 12.24 -7.51
CA ALA A 153 -13.98 12.24 -6.42
C ALA A 153 -15.38 11.83 -6.92
N ALA A 154 -15.75 12.27 -8.13
CA ALA A 154 -17.03 11.91 -8.74
C ALA A 154 -17.15 10.41 -9.05
N GLN A 155 -16.08 9.78 -9.54
CA GLN A 155 -16.06 8.34 -9.78
C GLN A 155 -16.16 7.56 -8.46
N ILE A 156 -15.41 7.98 -7.43
CA ILE A 156 -15.44 7.35 -6.11
C ILE A 156 -16.83 7.48 -5.50
N GLU A 157 -17.43 8.69 -5.52
CA GLU A 157 -18.78 8.93 -5.03
C GLU A 157 -19.81 8.01 -5.71
N ALA A 158 -19.73 7.85 -7.03
CA ALA A 158 -20.62 6.99 -7.80
C ALA A 158 -20.45 5.50 -7.51
N ALA A 159 -19.26 5.08 -7.05
CA ALA A 159 -18.94 3.69 -6.72
C ALA A 159 -19.31 3.30 -5.28
N ILE A 160 -19.57 4.27 -4.40
CA ILE A 160 -19.89 4.01 -2.99
C ILE A 160 -21.31 3.44 -2.87
N THR A 161 -21.43 2.36 -2.10
CA THR A 161 -22.68 1.74 -1.68
C THR A 161 -22.76 1.69 -0.15
N PRO A 162 -23.90 1.30 0.44
CA PRO A 162 -23.98 1.08 1.89
C PRO A 162 -23.06 -0.03 2.44
N LYS A 163 -22.46 -0.85 1.56
CA LYS A 163 -21.50 -1.90 1.91
C LYS A 163 -20.04 -1.46 1.76
N THR A 164 -19.80 -0.32 1.13
CA THR A 164 -18.44 0.19 0.91
C THR A 164 -17.80 0.53 2.24
N LYS A 165 -16.73 -0.14 2.57
CA LYS A 165 -16.00 0.00 3.83
C LYS A 165 -14.65 0.68 3.65
N ALA A 166 -14.00 0.47 2.51
CA ALA A 166 -12.65 0.99 2.27
C ALA A 166 -12.43 1.43 0.82
N LEU A 167 -11.51 2.35 0.65
CA LEU A 167 -10.95 2.80 -0.62
C LEU A 167 -9.44 2.58 -0.59
N MET A 168 -8.90 1.92 -1.64
CA MET A 168 -7.47 1.73 -1.84
C MET A 168 -6.94 2.74 -2.85
N LEU A 169 -6.01 3.57 -2.45
CA LEU A 169 -5.30 4.54 -3.29
C LEU A 169 -3.81 4.21 -3.36
N CYS A 170 -3.19 4.52 -4.50
CA CYS A 170 -1.73 4.49 -4.67
C CYS A 170 -1.30 5.77 -5.42
N SER A 171 -0.48 6.60 -4.77
CA SER A 171 -0.02 7.85 -5.39
C SER A 171 1.36 8.26 -4.86
N PRO A 172 2.39 8.28 -5.74
CA PRO A 172 2.41 7.91 -7.17
C PRO A 172 2.03 6.46 -7.42
N SER A 173 1.34 6.18 -8.52
CA SER A 173 0.70 4.90 -8.81
C SER A 173 1.67 3.85 -9.38
N ASN A 174 1.56 2.62 -8.92
CA ASN A 174 2.04 1.45 -9.63
C ASN A 174 0.85 0.80 -10.37
N PRO A 175 0.85 0.66 -11.72
CA PRO A 175 2.04 0.70 -12.59
C PRO A 175 2.24 2.00 -13.39
N THR A 176 1.39 3.00 -13.27
CA THR A 176 1.33 4.11 -14.23
C THR A 176 2.28 5.26 -13.93
N GLY A 177 2.85 5.34 -12.72
CA GLY A 177 3.64 6.48 -12.25
C GLY A 177 2.81 7.76 -12.07
N ARG A 178 1.49 7.70 -12.26
CA ARG A 178 0.63 8.89 -12.18
C ARG A 178 0.39 9.30 -10.74
N MET A 179 0.46 10.58 -10.50
CA MET A 179 0.07 11.19 -9.22
C MET A 179 -1.36 11.69 -9.27
N ILE A 180 -2.07 11.56 -8.16
CA ILE A 180 -3.36 12.21 -7.99
C ILE A 180 -3.10 13.69 -7.69
N PRO A 181 -3.66 14.65 -8.44
CA PRO A 181 -3.48 16.07 -8.16
C PRO A 181 -3.99 16.46 -6.77
N ALA A 182 -3.28 17.32 -6.04
CA ALA A 182 -3.67 17.72 -4.68
C ALA A 182 -5.11 18.24 -4.59
N ALA A 183 -5.55 19.06 -5.57
CA ALA A 183 -6.92 19.55 -5.64
C ALA A 183 -7.97 18.43 -5.84
N GLU A 184 -7.59 17.31 -6.42
CA GLU A 184 -8.49 16.15 -6.54
C GLU A 184 -8.45 15.28 -5.29
N LEU A 185 -7.26 15.12 -4.64
CA LEU A 185 -7.16 14.48 -3.34
C LEU A 185 -8.00 15.16 -2.28
N GLU A 186 -8.06 16.49 -2.27
CA GLU A 186 -8.90 17.27 -1.36
C GLU A 186 -10.38 16.91 -1.53
N LYS A 187 -10.87 16.85 -2.78
CA LYS A 187 -12.25 16.45 -3.06
C LYS A 187 -12.52 14.99 -2.67
N ILE A 188 -11.54 14.09 -2.90
CA ILE A 188 -11.65 12.70 -2.49
C ILE A 188 -11.72 12.63 -0.95
N ALA A 189 -10.89 13.40 -0.23
CA ALA A 189 -10.94 13.47 1.23
C ALA A 189 -12.33 13.90 1.75
N GLU A 190 -12.98 14.87 1.10
CA GLU A 190 -14.35 15.29 1.43
C GLU A 190 -15.38 14.16 1.20
N VAL A 191 -15.23 13.39 0.11
CA VAL A 191 -16.11 12.24 -0.19
C VAL A 191 -15.95 11.18 0.89
N VAL A 192 -14.73 10.73 1.16
CA VAL A 192 -14.47 9.63 2.13
C VAL A 192 -14.88 10.01 3.55
N LYS A 193 -14.70 11.29 3.93
CA LYS A 193 -15.14 11.84 5.21
C LYS A 193 -16.67 11.80 5.33
N ARG A 194 -17.40 12.25 4.31
CA ARG A 194 -18.86 12.26 4.29
C ARG A 194 -19.46 10.87 4.41
N HIS A 195 -18.84 9.88 3.76
CA HIS A 195 -19.29 8.49 3.77
C HIS A 195 -18.67 7.64 4.90
N GLN A 196 -17.73 8.20 5.67
CA GLN A 196 -17.04 7.53 6.79
C GLN A 196 -16.41 6.20 6.39
N ILE A 197 -15.81 6.13 5.20
CA ILE A 197 -15.06 4.96 4.72
C ILE A 197 -13.56 5.08 5.03
N TRP A 198 -12.91 3.93 5.24
CA TRP A 198 -11.47 3.88 5.43
C TRP A 198 -10.74 4.19 4.13
N VAL A 199 -9.58 4.86 4.23
CA VAL A 199 -8.66 5.02 3.11
C VAL A 199 -7.35 4.34 3.44
N LEU A 200 -6.95 3.40 2.59
CA LEU A 200 -5.62 2.84 2.56
C LEU A 200 -4.84 3.59 1.48
N SER A 201 -3.94 4.48 1.90
CA SER A 201 -3.11 5.26 0.99
C SER A 201 -1.72 4.64 0.92
N ASP A 202 -1.44 3.96 -0.20
CA ASP A 202 -0.10 3.44 -0.50
C ASP A 202 0.74 4.56 -1.11
N GLU A 203 1.70 5.04 -0.33
CA GLU A 203 2.56 6.17 -0.66
C GLU A 203 4.04 5.74 -0.78
N VAL A 204 4.28 4.46 -1.08
CA VAL A 204 5.63 3.88 -1.18
C VAL A 204 6.54 4.63 -2.16
N TYR A 205 5.96 5.31 -3.14
CA TYR A 205 6.69 6.08 -4.17
C TYR A 205 6.70 7.60 -3.91
N CYS A 206 6.36 8.06 -2.70
CA CYS A 206 6.24 9.49 -2.38
C CYS A 206 7.51 10.32 -2.67
N GLU A 207 8.70 9.70 -2.62
CA GLU A 207 9.98 10.35 -2.96
C GLU A 207 10.36 10.23 -4.45
N LEU A 208 9.62 9.43 -5.24
CA LEU A 208 9.86 9.27 -6.68
C LEU A 208 8.95 10.22 -7.48
N VAL A 209 9.20 11.51 -7.29
CA VAL A 209 8.44 12.59 -7.89
C VAL A 209 9.33 13.35 -8.85
N TYR A 210 8.81 13.65 -10.04
CA TYR A 210 9.56 14.26 -11.13
C TYR A 210 8.99 15.63 -11.50
N ASP A 211 9.80 16.43 -12.16
CA ASP A 211 9.51 17.79 -12.57
C ASP A 211 9.18 18.69 -11.37
N GLU A 212 8.25 19.61 -11.52
CA GLU A 212 7.81 20.53 -10.47
C GLU A 212 6.71 19.92 -9.55
N ASN A 213 6.40 18.63 -9.72
CA ASN A 213 5.40 17.97 -8.91
C ASN A 213 5.85 17.82 -7.45
N LYS A 214 4.90 17.83 -6.55
CA LYS A 214 5.12 17.56 -5.12
C LYS A 214 4.13 16.51 -4.66
N HIS A 215 4.62 15.56 -3.88
CA HIS A 215 3.75 14.58 -3.24
C HIS A 215 2.85 15.28 -2.21
N CYS A 216 1.59 14.85 -2.19
CA CYS A 216 0.60 15.28 -1.21
C CYS A 216 -0.10 14.02 -0.68
N SER A 217 -0.10 13.82 0.63
CA SER A 217 -0.84 12.73 1.25
C SER A 217 -2.29 13.10 1.47
N ILE A 218 -3.20 12.17 1.24
CA ILE A 218 -4.62 12.36 1.57
C ILE A 218 -4.83 12.60 3.07
N GLY A 219 -3.98 12.03 3.91
CA GLY A 219 -4.02 12.21 5.36
C GLY A 219 -3.74 13.64 5.83
N SER A 220 -3.14 14.50 4.98
CA SER A 220 -2.85 15.89 5.33
C SER A 220 -4.07 16.80 5.29
N PHE A 221 -5.18 16.39 4.68
CA PHE A 221 -6.39 17.19 4.62
C PHE A 221 -7.19 17.14 5.93
N PRO A 222 -7.83 18.26 6.36
CA PRO A 222 -8.55 18.30 7.64
C PRO A 222 -9.67 17.26 7.74
N GLY A 223 -9.62 16.45 8.79
CA GLY A 223 -10.63 15.41 9.05
C GLY A 223 -10.49 14.14 8.24
N SER A 224 -9.45 13.98 7.43
CA SER A 224 -9.08 12.73 6.78
C SER A 224 -8.49 11.73 7.80
N TYR A 225 -7.92 12.23 8.87
CA TYR A 225 -7.43 11.49 10.01
C TYR A 225 -8.19 11.91 11.27
N ASN A 226 -8.79 10.96 11.97
CA ASN A 226 -9.43 11.21 13.26
C ASN A 226 -8.68 10.42 14.35
N PRO A 227 -7.83 11.10 15.16
CA PRO A 227 -7.07 10.44 16.24
C PRO A 227 -7.96 9.92 17.39
N ASN A 228 -9.26 10.20 17.38
CA ASN A 228 -10.19 9.82 18.42
C ASN A 228 -10.90 8.47 18.19
N PHE A 229 -10.37 7.58 17.35
CA PHE A 229 -10.73 6.16 17.37
C PHE A 229 -10.01 5.42 18.52
N SER A 230 -9.89 6.06 19.67
CA SER A 230 -9.50 5.39 20.90
C SER A 230 -10.74 5.10 21.71
N SER A 231 -11.26 3.89 21.60
CA SER A 231 -11.86 3.13 22.72
C SER A 231 -12.49 1.86 22.22
#